data_f0a7ab3c2b51ef8f1d8960cf4b98f5b0
#
_entry.id   f0a7ab3c2b51ef8f1d8960cf4b98f5b0
#
_cell.length_a   1.000
_cell.length_b   1.000
_cell.length_c   1.000
_cell.angle_alpha   90.00
_cell.angle_beta   90.00
_cell.angle_gamma   90.00
#
_symmetry.space_group_name_H-M   'P 1'
#
loop_
_entity.id
_entity.type
_entity.pdbx_description
1 polymer ?
#
loop_
_entity_poly.entity_id
_entity_poly.type
_entity_poly.pdbx_seq_one_letter_code
_entity_poly.pdbx_strand_id
1 'polypeptide(L)'
;MLSDVEKTLISKEETFCSNTYHPLPVVLKKGKGVFVWDVNNKKYFDYLSAYSAVNQGHCNKQILNTFIKQAKKLTLTSRAFYNNELGSSLEYITSVFGYEKMLPMNSGAEAVETAIKICRKSVSYTHLRAHETFAN
;
A
#
# COMPACT_ATOMS: atom_id res chain seq x y z
N MET A 1 30.97 -8.96 -9.35
CA MET A 1 30.81 -10.12 -8.43
C MET A 1 30.13 -9.64 -7.17
N LEU A 2 29.21 -10.44 -6.62
CA LEU A 2 28.58 -10.16 -5.32
C LEU A 2 29.61 -10.28 -4.20
N SER A 3 29.54 -9.39 -3.23
CA SER A 3 30.31 -9.49 -1.99
C SER A 3 29.83 -10.67 -1.13
N ASP A 4 30.60 -11.11 -0.18
CA ASP A 4 30.22 -12.23 0.70
C ASP A 4 29.03 -11.83 1.61
N VAL A 5 28.91 -10.55 1.96
CA VAL A 5 27.75 -10.02 2.67
C VAL A 5 26.48 -10.14 1.83
N GLU A 6 26.52 -9.75 0.55
CA GLU A 6 25.37 -9.89 -0.35
C GLU A 6 24.96 -11.34 -0.53
N LYS A 7 25.93 -12.24 -0.79
CA LYS A 7 25.66 -13.69 -0.91
C LYS A 7 24.99 -14.25 0.33
N THR A 8 25.48 -13.89 1.51
CA THR A 8 24.90 -14.35 2.78
C THR A 8 23.47 -13.85 2.98
N LEU A 9 23.19 -12.57 2.68
CA LEU A 9 21.86 -11.99 2.82
C LEU A 9 20.87 -12.58 1.81
N ILE A 10 21.28 -12.74 0.55
CA ILE A 10 20.46 -13.34 -0.51
C ILE A 10 20.15 -14.80 -0.17
N SER A 11 21.16 -15.60 0.16
CA SER A 11 20.96 -17.01 0.52
C SER A 11 20.03 -17.18 1.73
N LYS A 12 20.11 -16.28 2.70
CA LYS A 12 19.19 -16.29 3.86
C LYS A 12 17.74 -16.02 3.45
N GLU A 13 17.52 -15.06 2.56
CA GLU A 13 16.18 -14.77 2.04
C GLU A 13 15.66 -15.94 1.19
N GLU A 14 16.45 -16.49 0.28
CA GLU A 14 16.07 -17.63 -0.56
C GLU A 14 15.76 -18.90 0.26
N THR A 15 16.41 -19.06 1.42
CA THR A 15 16.17 -20.22 2.29
C THR A 15 14.84 -20.14 3.04
N PHE A 16 14.43 -18.94 3.46
CA PHE A 16 13.28 -18.77 4.36
C PHE A 16 12.06 -18.12 3.72
N CYS A 17 12.19 -17.56 2.51
CA CYS A 17 11.07 -17.00 1.76
C CYS A 17 10.57 -17.99 0.70
N SER A 18 9.28 -17.93 0.37
CA SER A 18 8.76 -18.69 -0.78
C SER A 18 9.30 -18.08 -2.09
N ASN A 19 9.73 -18.94 -3.03
CA ASN A 19 10.35 -18.54 -4.31
C ASN A 19 9.31 -18.04 -5.31
N THR A 20 8.58 -16.96 -4.96
CA THR A 20 7.55 -16.35 -5.82
C THR A 20 8.11 -15.24 -6.72
N TYR A 21 9.30 -14.73 -6.41
CA TYR A 21 10.00 -13.70 -7.17
C TYR A 21 11.44 -14.10 -7.43
N HIS A 22 12.02 -13.54 -8.50
CA HIS A 22 13.45 -13.61 -8.79
C HIS A 22 14.04 -12.18 -8.73
N PRO A 23 14.38 -11.67 -7.55
CA PRO A 23 14.90 -10.31 -7.38
C PRO A 23 16.24 -10.13 -8.11
N LEU A 24 16.54 -8.88 -8.46
CA LEU A 24 17.88 -8.52 -8.91
C LEU A 24 18.89 -8.76 -7.78
N PRO A 25 20.10 -9.23 -8.09
CA PRO A 25 21.10 -9.54 -7.07
C PRO A 25 21.76 -8.28 -6.48
N VAL A 26 20.93 -7.42 -5.88
CA VAL A 26 21.34 -6.17 -5.23
C VAL A 26 20.63 -6.09 -3.89
N VAL A 27 21.39 -5.97 -2.82
CA VAL A 27 20.86 -5.89 -1.45
C VAL A 27 20.84 -4.42 -1.00
N LEU A 28 19.68 -3.79 -1.07
CA LEU A 28 19.51 -2.39 -0.70
C LEU A 28 19.39 -2.23 0.82
N LYS A 29 20.04 -1.20 1.39
CA LYS A 29 20.01 -0.91 2.83
C LYS A 29 19.57 0.49 3.20
N LYS A 30 19.58 1.43 2.25
CA LYS A 30 19.32 2.85 2.51
C LYS A 30 18.66 3.50 1.32
N GLY A 31 17.73 4.43 1.58
CA GLY A 31 17.13 5.29 0.58
C GLY A 31 17.07 6.74 1.03
N LYS A 32 17.22 7.69 0.09
CA LYS A 32 17.00 9.13 0.33
C LYS A 32 16.65 9.83 -0.98
N GLY A 33 15.48 10.45 -1.02
CA GLY A 33 14.98 11.07 -2.25
C GLY A 33 14.89 10.06 -3.38
N VAL A 34 15.48 10.32 -4.50
CA VAL A 34 15.51 9.44 -5.70
C VAL A 34 16.64 8.40 -5.68
N PHE A 35 17.41 8.34 -4.60
CA PHE A 35 18.58 7.48 -4.52
C PHE A 35 18.41 6.35 -3.52
N VAL A 36 18.99 5.20 -3.86
CA VAL A 36 19.15 4.06 -2.95
C VAL A 36 20.61 3.61 -2.90
N TRP A 37 20.98 2.94 -1.84
CA TRP A 37 22.35 2.38 -1.63
C TRP A 37 22.25 0.93 -1.22
N ASP A 38 23.12 0.12 -1.81
CA ASP A 38 23.31 -1.26 -1.41
C ASP A 38 24.11 -1.39 -0.11
N VAL A 39 24.29 -2.62 0.34
CA VAL A 39 25.06 -2.96 1.55
C VAL A 39 26.54 -2.58 1.43
N ASN A 40 27.07 -2.45 0.21
CA ASN A 40 28.44 -2.05 -0.08
C ASN A 40 28.58 -0.52 -0.25
N ASN A 41 27.52 0.27 0.01
CA ASN A 41 27.43 1.71 -0.16
C ASN A 41 27.48 2.20 -1.62
N LYS A 42 27.31 1.32 -2.61
CA LYS A 42 27.12 1.75 -3.98
C LYS A 42 25.78 2.43 -4.14
N LYS A 43 25.77 3.57 -4.82
CA LYS A 43 24.62 4.43 -5.04
C LYS A 43 23.96 4.14 -6.38
N TYR A 44 22.62 4.11 -6.38
CA TYR A 44 21.79 3.92 -7.56
C TYR A 44 20.69 4.96 -7.61
N PHE A 45 20.20 5.26 -8.81
CA PHE A 45 18.90 5.91 -8.99
C PHE A 45 17.79 4.86 -8.86
N ASP A 46 16.76 5.16 -8.09
CA ASP A 46 15.57 4.32 -8.01
C ASP A 46 14.50 4.81 -8.99
N TYR A 47 14.53 4.29 -10.20
CA TYR A 47 13.52 4.56 -11.21
C TYR A 47 12.24 3.73 -11.05
N LEU A 48 12.27 2.68 -10.24
CA LEU A 48 11.12 1.81 -9.99
C LEU A 48 10.20 2.37 -8.92
N SER A 49 10.76 3.00 -7.88
CA SER A 49 10.05 3.65 -6.77
C SER A 49 8.97 2.76 -6.14
N ALA A 50 9.26 1.47 -5.97
CA ALA A 50 8.31 0.43 -5.50
C ALA A 50 6.98 0.50 -6.28
N TYR A 51 7.05 0.48 -7.62
CA TYR A 51 5.89 0.64 -8.53
C TYR A 51 5.11 1.93 -8.26
N SER A 52 5.80 3.04 -8.09
CA SER A 52 5.28 4.38 -7.79
C SER A 52 4.75 4.58 -6.36
N ALA A 53 4.86 3.60 -5.46
CA ALA A 53 4.47 3.76 -4.06
C ALA A 53 5.35 4.78 -3.32
N VAL A 54 6.61 4.95 -3.75
CA VAL A 54 7.58 5.89 -3.17
C VAL A 54 7.77 7.13 -4.07
N ASN A 55 6.70 7.59 -4.74
CA ASN A 55 6.74 8.72 -5.67
C ASN A 55 7.15 10.06 -5.04
N GLN A 56 7.04 10.21 -3.73
CA GLN A 56 7.52 11.37 -2.98
C GLN A 56 9.00 11.26 -2.56
N GLY A 57 9.67 10.21 -3.00
CA GLY A 57 11.06 9.89 -2.67
C GLY A 57 11.23 9.18 -1.34
N HIS A 58 12.32 8.43 -1.25
CA HIS A 58 12.70 7.71 -0.03
C HIS A 58 12.94 8.67 1.15
N CYS A 59 12.42 8.31 2.31
CA CYS A 59 12.59 9.05 3.56
C CYS A 59 12.21 10.54 3.45
N ASN A 60 11.10 10.84 2.75
CA ASN A 60 10.59 12.20 2.67
C ASN A 60 10.38 12.75 4.09
N LYS A 61 11.04 13.85 4.39
CA LYS A 61 11.11 14.40 5.75
C LYS A 61 9.74 14.80 6.31
N GLN A 62 8.86 15.35 5.48
CA GLN A 62 7.54 15.78 5.93
C GLN A 62 6.66 14.56 6.27
N ILE A 63 6.63 13.56 5.38
CA ILE A 63 5.87 12.33 5.58
C ILE A 63 6.39 11.59 6.81
N LEU A 64 7.72 11.41 6.92
CA LEU A 64 8.34 10.72 8.05
C LEU A 64 8.05 11.42 9.39
N ASN A 65 8.16 12.74 9.46
CA ASN A 65 7.88 13.49 10.68
C ASN A 65 6.39 13.38 11.07
N THR A 66 5.47 13.44 10.12
CA THR A 66 4.03 13.29 10.36
C THR A 66 3.73 11.89 10.88
N PHE A 67 4.32 10.85 10.25
CA PHE A 67 4.19 9.46 10.70
C PHE A 67 4.69 9.28 12.14
N ILE A 68 5.90 9.75 12.45
CA ILE A 68 6.49 9.66 13.80
C ILE A 68 5.61 10.37 14.82
N LYS A 69 5.13 11.57 14.51
CA LYS A 69 4.25 12.36 15.39
C LYS A 69 2.96 11.61 15.70
N GLN A 70 2.33 11.05 14.66
CA GLN A 70 1.08 10.29 14.82
C GLN A 70 1.31 8.96 15.55
N ALA A 71 2.36 8.21 15.21
CA ALA A 71 2.68 6.94 15.85
C ALA A 71 2.95 7.07 17.37
N LYS A 72 3.52 8.20 17.81
CA LYS A 72 3.70 8.50 19.23
C LYS A 72 2.41 8.87 19.96
N LYS A 73 1.36 9.26 19.23
CA LYS A 73 0.07 9.67 19.77
C LYS A 73 -0.92 8.51 19.78
N LEU A 74 -1.08 7.84 18.65
CA LEU A 74 -1.99 6.72 18.47
C LEU A 74 -1.58 5.94 17.21
N THR A 75 -1.24 4.66 17.35
CA THR A 75 -0.74 3.84 16.25
C THR A 75 -1.86 3.22 15.41
N LEU A 76 -2.82 2.56 16.07
CA LEU A 76 -3.91 1.84 15.41
C LEU A 76 -5.14 1.80 16.31
N THR A 77 -6.32 1.92 15.70
CA THR A 77 -7.59 1.64 16.34
C THR A 77 -8.39 0.62 15.53
N SER A 78 -9.18 -0.21 16.22
CA SER A 78 -10.20 -1.01 15.55
C SER A 78 -11.24 -0.11 14.88
N ARG A 79 -11.82 -0.58 13.77
CA ARG A 79 -12.97 0.07 13.11
C ARG A 79 -14.25 0.10 13.99
N ALA A 80 -14.22 -0.57 15.14
CA ALA A 80 -15.27 -0.44 16.15
C ALA A 80 -15.30 0.96 16.81
N PHE A 81 -14.22 1.75 16.64
CA PHE A 81 -14.11 3.10 17.18
C PHE A 81 -13.91 4.14 16.07
N TYR A 82 -14.37 5.33 16.31
CA TYR A 82 -13.98 6.50 15.53
C TYR A 82 -12.61 7.00 15.98
N ASN A 83 -11.90 7.67 15.07
CA ASN A 83 -10.69 8.43 15.42
C ASN A 83 -10.75 9.82 14.76
N ASN A 84 -9.92 10.71 15.25
CA ASN A 84 -9.95 12.12 14.87
C ASN A 84 -9.29 12.43 13.50
N GLU A 85 -8.57 11.50 12.90
CA GLU A 85 -7.83 11.74 11.66
C GLU A 85 -8.55 11.19 10.41
N LEU A 86 -9.29 10.08 10.56
CA LEU A 86 -9.86 9.38 9.41
C LEU A 86 -10.92 10.22 8.68
N GLY A 87 -11.81 10.89 9.42
CA GLY A 87 -12.87 11.71 8.81
C GLY A 87 -12.32 12.79 7.90
N SER A 88 -11.41 13.60 8.41
CA SER A 88 -10.74 14.68 7.65
C SER A 88 -9.94 14.15 6.45
N SER A 89 -9.30 12.99 6.60
CA SER A 89 -8.57 12.34 5.50
C SER A 89 -9.51 11.89 4.38
N LEU A 90 -10.67 11.30 4.73
CA LEU A 90 -11.68 10.88 3.76
C LEU A 90 -12.32 12.08 3.06
N GLU A 91 -12.66 13.13 3.78
CA GLU A 91 -13.20 14.39 3.23
C GLU A 91 -12.23 14.99 2.21
N TYR A 92 -10.94 15.10 2.55
CA TYR A 92 -9.92 15.61 1.64
C TYR A 92 -9.83 14.76 0.36
N ILE A 93 -9.72 13.43 0.49
CA ILE A 93 -9.55 12.55 -0.67
C ILE A 93 -10.81 12.57 -1.56
N THR A 94 -12.01 12.52 -0.99
CA THR A 94 -13.25 12.57 -1.76
C THR A 94 -13.41 13.92 -2.49
N SER A 95 -13.00 15.03 -1.87
CA SER A 95 -12.99 16.34 -2.54
C SER A 95 -12.03 16.42 -3.72
N VAL A 96 -10.84 15.81 -3.60
CA VAL A 96 -9.82 15.80 -4.67
C VAL A 96 -10.27 14.97 -5.88
N PHE A 97 -10.89 13.81 -5.63
CA PHE A 97 -11.29 12.88 -6.69
C PHE A 97 -12.74 13.04 -7.16
N GLY A 98 -13.53 13.90 -6.52
CA GLY A 98 -14.93 14.17 -6.91
C GLY A 98 -15.90 13.02 -6.62
N TYR A 99 -15.62 12.19 -5.62
CA TYR A 99 -16.52 11.13 -5.17
C TYR A 99 -17.25 11.50 -3.87
N GLU A 100 -18.47 11.04 -3.72
CA GLU A 100 -19.26 11.28 -2.49
C GLU A 100 -18.74 10.49 -1.29
N LYS A 101 -18.22 9.29 -1.52
CA LYS A 101 -17.77 8.37 -0.47
C LYS A 101 -16.54 7.58 -0.89
N MET A 102 -15.76 7.21 0.09
CA MET A 102 -14.56 6.37 -0.07
C MET A 102 -14.58 5.22 0.93
N LEU A 103 -14.18 4.04 0.46
CA LEU A 103 -13.94 2.86 1.28
C LEU A 103 -12.44 2.50 1.22
N PRO A 104 -11.64 2.87 2.23
CA PRO A 104 -10.21 2.56 2.23
C PRO A 104 -9.97 1.07 2.47
N MET A 105 -9.00 0.50 1.73
CA MET A 105 -8.52 -0.86 1.82
C MET A 105 -7.01 -0.88 2.10
N ASN A 106 -6.49 -2.03 2.57
CA ASN A 106 -5.07 -2.15 2.90
C ASN A 106 -4.19 -2.36 1.66
N SER A 107 -4.74 -2.88 0.57
CA SER A 107 -4.00 -3.15 -0.66
C SER A 107 -4.86 -2.94 -1.91
N GLY A 108 -4.20 -2.79 -3.06
CA GLY A 108 -4.87 -2.72 -4.35
C GLY A 108 -5.67 -3.98 -4.69
N ALA A 109 -5.16 -5.16 -4.32
CA ALA A 109 -5.86 -6.44 -4.52
C ALA A 109 -7.18 -6.47 -3.73
N GLU A 110 -7.16 -6.08 -2.46
CA GLU A 110 -8.38 -5.98 -1.64
C GLU A 110 -9.37 -4.95 -2.19
N ALA A 111 -8.89 -3.82 -2.70
CA ALA A 111 -9.73 -2.79 -3.30
C ALA A 111 -10.44 -3.31 -4.55
N VAL A 112 -9.74 -3.99 -5.45
CA VAL A 112 -10.32 -4.61 -6.65
C VAL A 112 -11.31 -5.71 -6.29
N GLU A 113 -10.96 -6.61 -5.38
CA GLU A 113 -11.86 -7.68 -4.92
C GLU A 113 -13.14 -7.10 -4.30
N THR A 114 -13.01 -6.07 -3.48
CA THR A 114 -14.15 -5.39 -2.85
C THR A 114 -15.03 -4.72 -3.91
N ALA A 115 -14.44 -4.03 -4.89
CA ALA A 115 -15.20 -3.42 -5.99
C ALA A 115 -16.01 -4.46 -6.78
N ILE A 116 -15.41 -5.60 -7.12
CA ILE A 116 -16.09 -6.70 -7.79
C ILE A 116 -17.27 -7.23 -6.95
N LYS A 117 -17.06 -7.42 -5.64
CA LYS A 117 -18.12 -7.88 -4.72
C LYS A 117 -19.28 -6.88 -4.61
N ILE A 118 -18.99 -5.58 -4.56
CA ILE A 118 -20.01 -4.51 -4.55
C ILE A 118 -20.81 -4.54 -5.84
N CYS A 119 -20.17 -4.60 -7.01
CA CYS A 119 -20.84 -4.68 -8.30
C CYS A 119 -21.75 -5.91 -8.40
N ARG A 120 -21.25 -7.08 -8.02
CA ARG A 120 -22.05 -8.32 -8.03
C ARG A 120 -23.26 -8.24 -7.10
N LYS A 121 -23.09 -7.69 -5.90
CA LYS A 121 -24.20 -7.50 -4.96
C LYS A 121 -25.24 -6.53 -5.49
N SER A 122 -24.80 -5.42 -6.09
CA SER A 122 -25.71 -4.41 -6.68
C SER A 122 -26.56 -5.01 -7.81
N VAL A 123 -25.94 -5.78 -8.72
CA VAL A 123 -26.64 -6.45 -9.83
C VAL A 123 -27.63 -7.50 -9.31
N SER A 124 -27.22 -8.34 -8.35
CA SER A 124 -28.11 -9.35 -7.76
C SER A 124 -29.32 -8.74 -7.07
N TYR A 125 -29.15 -7.60 -6.41
CA TYR A 125 -30.25 -6.91 -5.76
C TYR A 125 -31.25 -6.29 -6.75
N THR A 126 -30.79 -5.76 -7.87
CA THR A 126 -31.66 -5.26 -8.96
C THR A 126 -32.46 -6.37 -9.63
N HIS A 127 -31.85 -7.55 -9.82
CA HIS A 127 -32.57 -8.70 -10.38
C HIS A 127 -33.63 -9.29 -9.44
N LEU A 128 -33.36 -9.34 -8.13
CA LEU A 128 -34.34 -9.79 -7.14
C LEU A 128 -35.55 -8.85 -7.06
N ARG A 129 -35.36 -7.54 -7.13
CA ARG A 129 -36.48 -6.57 -7.17
C ARG A 129 -37.33 -6.69 -8.44
N ALA A 130 -36.72 -7.01 -9.58
CA ALA A 130 -37.46 -7.22 -10.83
C ALA A 130 -38.36 -8.48 -10.78
N HIS A 131 -38.00 -9.48 -9.99
CA HIS A 131 -38.82 -10.68 -9.78
C HIS A 131 -39.97 -10.48 -8.77
N GLU A 132 -39.80 -9.60 -7.80
CA GLU A 132 -40.86 -9.31 -6.81
C GLU A 132 -42.00 -8.45 -7.35
N THR A 133 -41.81 -7.78 -8.48
CA THR A 133 -42.85 -6.96 -9.12
C THR A 133 -43.84 -7.73 -10.00
N PHE A 134 -43.66 -9.02 -10.20
CA PHE A 134 -44.54 -9.89 -11.00
C PHE A 134 -45.41 -10.85 -10.17
N ALA A 135 -45.44 -10.69 -8.85
CA ALA A 135 -46.24 -11.51 -7.95
C ALA A 135 -47.34 -10.70 -7.29
N ASN A 136 -48.17 -9.97 -8.11
CA ASN A 136 -49.49 -9.47 -7.74
C ASN A 136 -50.45 -9.54 -8.92
#